data_bf30433c0daa7baf52cb88c990e3d7c7
#
_entry.id   bf30433c0daa7baf52cb88c990e3d7c7
#
_cell.length_a   1.000
_cell.length_b   1.000
_cell.length_c   1.000
_cell.angle_alpha   90.00
_cell.angle_beta   90.00
_cell.angle_gamma   90.00
#
_symmetry.space_group_name_H-M   'P 1'
#
loop_
_entity.id
_entity.type
_entity.pdbx_description
1 polymer ?
#
loop_
_entity_poly.entity_id
_entity_poly.type
_entity_poly.pdbx_seq_one_letter_code
_entity_poly.pdbx_strand_id
1 'polypeptide(L)'
;VTVIWSPRAIRHLSDLRAYITRENPDAAARVALTILTAVDRLAEFPNLGRPGRVTGTRELVVPDTPYVIPYRLRAERLEVIAVFHGRQRWPTRLWGVTTPRP
;
A
#
# COMPACT_ATOMS: atom_id res chain seq x y z
N VAL A 1 1.50 8.00 15.02
CA VAL A 1 1.63 6.53 14.97
C VAL A 1 2.92 6.12 14.30
N THR A 2 3.38 4.92 14.58
CA THR A 2 4.57 4.34 13.94
C THR A 2 4.14 3.56 12.71
N VAL A 3 4.72 3.87 11.55
CA VAL A 3 4.44 3.17 10.30
C VAL A 3 5.39 1.97 10.16
N ILE A 4 4.83 0.80 9.94
CA ILE A 4 5.58 -0.44 9.77
C ILE A 4 5.17 -1.07 8.44
N TRP A 5 6.16 -1.37 7.61
CA TRP A 5 5.95 -2.06 6.33
C TRP A 5 6.02 -3.57 6.54
N SER A 6 5.00 -4.28 6.09
CA SER A 6 5.05 -5.75 6.10
C SER A 6 6.11 -6.24 5.10
N PRO A 7 6.64 -7.47 5.29
CA PRO A 7 7.55 -8.05 4.28
C PRO A 7 6.91 -8.13 2.90
N ARG A 8 5.62 -8.41 2.82
CA ARG A 8 4.88 -8.43 1.55
C ARG A 8 4.89 -7.06 0.88
N ALA A 9 4.61 -6.00 1.66
CA ALA A 9 4.57 -4.65 1.12
C ALA A 9 5.94 -4.20 0.61
N ILE A 10 7.00 -4.57 1.33
CA ILE A 10 8.38 -4.29 0.90
C ILE A 10 8.67 -4.99 -0.42
N ARG A 11 8.29 -6.28 -0.55
CA ARG A 11 8.49 -7.02 -1.79
C ARG A 11 7.71 -6.39 -2.94
N HIS A 12 6.45 -5.99 -2.69
CA HIS A 12 5.63 -5.36 -3.72
C HIS A 12 6.27 -4.07 -4.23
N LEU A 13 6.78 -3.24 -3.33
CA LEU A 13 7.45 -1.99 -3.71
C LEU A 13 8.71 -2.28 -4.53
N SER A 14 9.50 -3.24 -4.10
CA SER A 14 10.71 -3.65 -4.79
C SER A 14 10.39 -4.20 -6.19
N ASP A 15 9.37 -5.04 -6.30
CA ASP A 15 8.97 -5.66 -7.57
C ASP A 15 8.44 -4.64 -8.56
N LEU A 16 7.58 -3.72 -8.12
CA LEU A 16 7.05 -2.71 -9.02
C LEU A 16 8.15 -1.76 -9.50
N ARG A 17 9.10 -1.42 -8.62
CA ARG A 17 10.23 -0.59 -9.00
C ARG A 17 11.11 -1.29 -10.04
N ALA A 18 11.41 -2.56 -9.83
CA ALA A 18 12.20 -3.35 -10.80
C ALA A 18 11.49 -3.44 -12.15
N TYR A 19 10.18 -3.65 -12.12
CA TYR A 19 9.37 -3.74 -13.34
C TYR A 19 9.41 -2.43 -14.13
N ILE A 20 9.17 -1.29 -13.47
CA ILE A 20 9.16 0.01 -14.14
C ILE A 20 10.57 0.38 -14.63
N THR A 21 11.60 0.01 -13.87
CA THR A 21 13.00 0.30 -14.21
C THR A 21 13.38 -0.28 -15.58
N ARG A 22 12.79 -1.41 -15.97
CA ARG A 22 13.08 -2.03 -17.27
C ARG A 22 12.85 -1.08 -18.44
N GLU A 23 11.84 -0.22 -18.33
CA GLU A 23 11.47 0.68 -19.41
C GLU A 23 11.87 2.11 -19.13
N ASN A 24 11.81 2.53 -17.87
CA ASN A 24 12.08 3.92 -17.51
C ASN A 24 12.58 4.03 -16.06
N PRO A 25 13.92 4.03 -15.86
CA PRO A 25 14.49 4.13 -14.52
C PRO A 25 14.08 5.40 -13.76
N ASP A 26 13.94 6.53 -14.45
CA ASP A 26 13.55 7.78 -13.81
C ASP A 26 12.11 7.72 -13.31
N ALA A 27 11.22 7.13 -14.11
CA ALA A 27 9.84 6.92 -13.69
C ALA A 27 9.76 5.97 -12.50
N ALA A 28 10.57 4.92 -12.47
CA ALA A 28 10.62 3.98 -11.35
C ALA A 28 10.97 4.69 -10.05
N ALA A 29 11.97 5.55 -10.08
CA ALA A 29 12.40 6.32 -8.92
C ALA A 29 11.29 7.28 -8.46
N ARG A 30 10.64 7.97 -9.39
CA ARG A 30 9.55 8.89 -9.06
C ARG A 30 8.36 8.19 -8.43
N VAL A 31 7.95 7.07 -9.00
CA VAL A 31 6.81 6.30 -8.48
C VAL A 31 7.10 5.78 -7.07
N ALA A 32 8.30 5.22 -6.87
CA ALA A 32 8.70 4.73 -5.55
C ALA A 32 8.69 5.87 -4.53
N LEU A 33 9.23 7.03 -4.87
CA LEU A 33 9.25 8.17 -3.98
C LEU A 33 7.84 8.68 -3.68
N THR A 34 6.97 8.71 -4.69
CA THR A 34 5.58 9.13 -4.52
C THR A 34 4.85 8.21 -3.54
N ILE A 35 5.06 6.91 -3.66
CA ILE A 35 4.48 5.92 -2.73
C ILE A 35 5.01 6.14 -1.32
N LEU A 36 6.32 6.24 -1.16
CA LEU A 36 6.93 6.43 0.16
C LEU A 36 6.45 7.72 0.83
N THR A 37 6.38 8.80 0.07
CA THR A 37 5.90 10.09 0.60
C THR A 37 4.43 10.00 1.03
N ALA A 38 3.60 9.34 0.23
CA ALA A 38 2.18 9.18 0.56
C ALA A 38 2.01 8.35 1.84
N VAL A 39 2.79 7.29 2.00
CA VAL A 39 2.73 6.44 3.20
C VAL A 39 3.24 7.21 4.43
N ASP A 40 4.29 8.01 4.28
CA ASP A 40 4.82 8.80 5.41
C ASP A 40 3.76 9.75 5.99
N ARG A 41 2.86 10.25 5.17
CA ARG A 41 1.78 11.12 5.65
C ARG A 41 0.83 10.40 6.59
N LEU A 42 0.73 9.09 6.50
CA LEU A 42 -0.13 8.31 7.38
C LEU A 42 0.34 8.33 8.82
N ALA A 43 1.60 8.65 9.09
CA ALA A 43 2.10 8.78 10.46
C ALA A 43 1.39 9.91 11.21
N GLU A 44 1.06 11.00 10.51
CA GLU A 44 0.31 12.12 11.06
C GLU A 44 -1.19 11.99 10.85
N PHE A 45 -1.60 11.43 9.73
CA PHE A 45 -2.99 11.34 9.32
C PHE A 45 -3.37 9.87 9.07
N PRO A 46 -3.45 9.05 10.13
CA PRO A 46 -3.68 7.60 9.94
C PRO A 46 -5.05 7.26 9.36
N ASN A 47 -6.01 8.18 9.40
CA ASN A 47 -7.35 7.96 8.82
C ASN A 47 -7.48 8.52 7.41
N LEU A 48 -6.37 8.90 6.78
CA LEU A 48 -6.38 9.49 5.45
C LEU A 48 -6.93 8.55 4.37
N GLY A 49 -6.65 7.25 4.49
CA GLY A 49 -7.19 6.27 3.56
C GLY A 49 -8.68 6.04 3.75
N ARG A 50 -9.34 5.62 2.66
CA ARG A 50 -10.77 5.28 2.71
C ARG A 50 -10.97 3.95 3.44
N PRO A 51 -12.17 3.66 3.95
CA PRO A 51 -12.47 2.34 4.50
C PRO A 51 -12.14 1.25 3.49
N GLY A 52 -11.44 0.22 3.95
CA GLY A 52 -10.97 -0.84 3.07
C GLY A 52 -12.05 -1.88 2.77
N ARG A 53 -11.80 -2.67 1.72
CA ARG A 53 -12.68 -3.79 1.37
C ARG A 53 -12.61 -4.93 2.38
N VAL A 54 -11.58 -4.97 3.20
CA VAL A 54 -11.48 -5.90 4.32
C VAL A 54 -11.80 -5.14 5.61
N THR A 55 -12.67 -5.69 6.42
CA THR A 55 -13.05 -5.06 7.70
C THR A 55 -11.82 -4.79 8.56
N GLY A 56 -11.77 -3.59 9.13
CA GLY A 56 -10.65 -3.18 9.97
C GLY A 56 -9.46 -2.63 9.22
N THR A 57 -9.56 -2.52 7.89
CA THR A 57 -8.50 -1.92 7.08
C THR A 57 -8.93 -0.60 6.45
N ARG A 58 -7.94 0.12 5.97
CA ARG A 58 -8.12 1.29 5.11
C ARG A 58 -7.29 1.10 3.86
N GLU A 59 -7.61 1.85 2.83
CA GLU A 59 -6.90 1.83 1.55
C GLU A 59 -6.47 3.25 1.19
N LEU A 60 -5.16 3.43 1.05
CA LEU A 60 -4.61 4.70 0.57
C LEU A 60 -4.46 4.63 -0.94
N VAL A 61 -5.21 5.46 -1.65
CA VAL A 61 -5.02 5.64 -3.09
C VAL A 61 -3.89 6.62 -3.28
N VAL A 62 -2.79 6.19 -3.90
CA VAL A 62 -1.61 7.03 -4.07
C VAL A 62 -1.83 7.96 -5.27
N PRO A 63 -1.86 9.30 -5.06
CA PRO A 63 -2.12 10.24 -6.14
C PRO A 63 -1.12 10.11 -7.29
N ASP A 64 -1.59 10.29 -8.50
CA ASP A 64 -0.78 10.25 -9.74
C ASP A 64 -0.15 8.90 -10.03
N THR A 65 -0.63 7.86 -9.39
CA THR A 65 -0.19 6.48 -9.64
C THR A 65 -1.41 5.56 -9.68
N PRO A 66 -1.27 4.36 -10.29
CA PRO A 66 -2.34 3.37 -10.24
C PRO A 66 -2.32 2.52 -8.97
N TYR A 67 -1.53 2.89 -7.95
CA TYR A 67 -1.32 2.02 -6.79
C TYR A 67 -2.24 2.35 -5.63
N VAL A 68 -2.68 1.30 -4.94
CA VAL A 68 -3.53 1.34 -3.75
C VAL A 68 -2.83 0.56 -2.65
N ILE A 69 -2.79 1.15 -1.47
CA ILE A 69 -2.03 0.59 -0.34
C ILE A 69 -2.98 0.27 0.80
N PRO A 70 -3.36 -1.00 0.98
CA PRO A 70 -4.10 -1.41 2.17
C PRO A 70 -3.22 -1.34 3.41
N TYR A 71 -3.79 -0.83 4.49
CA TYR A 71 -3.12 -0.74 5.77
C TYR A 71 -4.13 -0.90 6.90
N ARG A 72 -3.64 -1.11 8.11
CA ARG A 72 -4.48 -1.18 9.29
C ARG A 72 -3.80 -0.52 10.47
N LEU A 73 -4.64 -0.02 11.38
CA LEU A 73 -4.18 0.56 12.65
C LEU A 73 -4.37 -0.46 13.77
N ARG A 74 -3.31 -0.66 14.56
CA ARG A 74 -3.36 -1.49 15.75
C ARG A 74 -2.59 -0.78 16.85
N ALA A 75 -3.33 -0.25 17.82
CA ALA A 75 -2.77 0.60 18.87
C ALA A 75 -2.04 1.78 18.22
N GLU A 76 -0.78 2.00 18.55
CA GLU A 76 0.01 3.10 17.98
C GLU A 76 0.75 2.70 16.70
N ARG A 77 0.43 1.55 16.11
CA ARG A 77 1.11 1.04 14.93
C ARG A 77 0.20 1.09 13.71
N LEU A 78 0.74 1.58 12.62
CA LEU A 78 0.10 1.52 11.31
C LEU A 78 0.87 0.51 10.46
N GLU A 79 0.23 -0.60 10.15
CA GLU A 79 0.85 -1.66 9.35
C GLU A 79 0.47 -1.51 7.89
N VAL A 80 1.46 -1.28 7.04
CA VAL A 80 1.28 -1.30 5.59
C VAL A 80 1.25 -2.76 5.16
N ILE A 81 0.12 -3.21 4.61
CA ILE A 81 -0.10 -4.64 4.34
C ILE A 81 0.47 -5.04 2.99
N ALA A 82 0.27 -4.22 1.98
CA ALA A 82 0.65 -4.54 0.61
C ALA A 82 0.69 -3.27 -0.24
N VAL A 83 1.16 -3.39 -1.47
CA VAL A 83 1.05 -2.36 -2.50
C VAL A 83 0.48 -3.04 -3.73
N PHE A 84 -0.76 -2.71 -4.09
CA PHE A 84 -1.43 -3.33 -5.22
C PHE A 84 -1.67 -2.31 -6.33
N HIS A 85 -1.64 -2.79 -7.56
CA HIS A 85 -2.15 -2.03 -8.68
C HIS A 85 -3.69 -2.00 -8.58
N GLY A 86 -4.30 -0.84 -8.80
CA GLY A 86 -5.75 -0.68 -8.61
C GLY A 86 -6.62 -1.58 -9.47
N ARG A 87 -6.10 -2.06 -10.63
CA ARG A 87 -6.81 -2.96 -11.52
C ARG A 87 -6.50 -4.43 -11.26
N GLN A 88 -5.54 -4.71 -10.39
CA GLN A 88 -5.14 -6.08 -10.11
C GLN A 88 -6.22 -6.76 -9.26
N ARG A 89 -6.38 -8.07 -9.47
CA ARG A 89 -7.23 -8.87 -8.59
C ARG A 89 -6.50 -9.03 -7.26
N TRP A 90 -7.17 -8.65 -6.18
CA TRP A 90 -6.59 -8.76 -4.86
C TRP A 90 -6.71 -10.20 -4.35
N PRO A 91 -5.75 -10.65 -3.54
CA PRO A 91 -5.87 -11.96 -2.91
C PRO A 91 -7.05 -12.00 -1.96
N THR A 92 -7.58 -13.20 -1.72
CA THR A 92 -8.71 -13.37 -0.80
C THR A 92 -8.31 -13.17 0.65
N ARG A 93 -6.99 -13.21 0.94
CA ARG A 93 -6.46 -13.03 2.28
C ARG A 93 -5.37 -11.97 2.28
N LEU A 94 -5.41 -11.07 3.25
CA LEU A 94 -4.36 -10.08 3.44
C LEU A 94 -3.38 -10.49 4.54
N TRP A 95 -3.88 -11.02 5.66
CA TRP A 95 -3.02 -11.45 6.77
C TRP A 95 -3.61 -12.66 7.48
N GLY A 96 -4.09 -13.64 6.75
CA GLY A 96 -4.75 -14.81 7.32
C GLY A 96 -6.25 -14.61 7.52
N VAL A 97 -6.78 -13.43 7.21
CA VAL A 97 -8.22 -13.14 7.25
C VAL A 97 -8.74 -13.15 5.83
N THR A 98 -9.85 -13.85 5.60
CA THR A 98 -10.49 -13.89 4.30
C THR A 98 -11.11 -12.54 3.98
N THR A 99 -10.86 -12.04 2.77
CA THR A 99 -11.47 -10.81 2.27
C THR A 99 -12.99 -11.00 2.18
N PRO A 100 -13.80 -10.08 2.71
CA PRO A 100 -15.25 -10.16 2.55
C PRO A 100 -15.63 -10.22 1.08
N ARG A 101 -16.66 -10.99 0.76
CA ARG A 101 -17.18 -11.04 -0.59
C ARG A 101 -17.97 -9.77 -0.87
N PRO A 102 -17.89 -9.27 -2.08
CA PRO A 102 -18.72 -8.12 -2.47
C PRO A 102 -20.20 -8.41 -2.39
#